data_72d0c084b84166e36e5d9d6db1fa4ce8
#
_entry.id   72d0c084b84166e36e5d9d6db1fa4ce8
#
_cell.length_a   1.000
_cell.length_b   1.000
_cell.length_c   1.000
_cell.angle_alpha   90.00
_cell.angle_beta   90.00
_cell.angle_gamma   90.00
#
_symmetry.space_group_name_H-M   'P 1'
#
loop_
_entity.id
_entity.type
_entity.pdbx_description
1 polymer ?
#
loop_
_entity_poly.entity_id
_entity_poly.type
_entity_poly.pdbx_seq_one_letter_code
_entity_poly.pdbx_strand_id
1 'polypeptide(L)'
;MLLVANVNSNKQIKMTDEQQKLFGIDKLNIKRSEIPAVTHVDYSARIQTVSGNTNKRYFDLISKFKEKTGCPVVVNTSFNVRGEPIVNTPTDAFNCFMGTELDYLVIGNCILDKTKQDPNLKKDYTKEFELD
;
A
#
# COMPACT_ATOMS: atom_id res chain seq x y z
N MET A 1 -4.18 11.33 6.46
CA MET A 1 -5.13 10.44 7.19
C MET A 1 -5.08 10.78 8.67
N LEU A 2 -6.20 11.21 9.24
CA LEU A 2 -6.29 11.64 10.64
C LEU A 2 -7.09 10.68 11.53
N LEU A 3 -7.97 9.86 10.92
CA LEU A 3 -8.81 8.93 11.66
C LEU A 3 -8.06 7.63 11.94
N VAL A 4 -8.20 7.16 13.18
CA VAL A 4 -7.66 5.88 13.63
C VAL A 4 -8.82 5.06 14.18
N ALA A 5 -8.84 3.76 13.86
CA ALA A 5 -9.81 2.82 14.38
C ALA A 5 -9.14 1.46 14.64
N ASN A 6 -9.72 0.70 15.57
CA ASN A 6 -9.24 -0.65 15.84
C ASN A 6 -9.61 -1.60 14.70
N VAL A 7 -8.69 -2.48 14.36
CA VAL A 7 -8.97 -3.62 13.48
C VAL A 7 -10.00 -4.50 14.19
N ASN A 8 -11.00 -4.97 13.46
CA ASN A 8 -12.05 -5.82 14.00
C ASN A 8 -11.43 -7.06 14.68
N SER A 9 -11.90 -7.40 15.87
CA SER A 9 -11.34 -8.46 16.72
C SER A 9 -11.27 -9.84 16.03
N ASN A 10 -12.24 -10.13 15.13
CA ASN A 10 -12.23 -11.39 14.35
C ASN A 10 -11.19 -11.40 13.23
N LYS A 11 -10.54 -10.27 12.95
CA LYS A 11 -9.46 -10.10 11.97
C LYS A 11 -8.09 -9.90 12.62
N GLN A 12 -8.05 -9.83 13.94
CA GLN A 12 -6.82 -9.74 14.71
C GLN A 12 -6.18 -11.11 14.91
N ILE A 13 -4.86 -11.14 14.87
CA ILE A 13 -4.04 -12.29 15.24
C ILE A 13 -3.35 -11.92 16.57
N LYS A 14 -3.77 -12.55 17.66
CA LYS A 14 -3.20 -12.26 18.98
C LYS A 14 -1.74 -12.65 19.05
N MET A 15 -0.91 -11.74 19.54
CA MET A 15 0.48 -12.03 19.85
C MET A 15 0.58 -12.96 21.06
N THR A 16 1.55 -13.87 21.04
CA THR A 16 1.92 -14.71 22.20
C THR A 16 2.57 -13.85 23.30
N ASP A 17 2.65 -14.37 24.51
CA ASP A 17 3.31 -13.67 25.63
C ASP A 17 4.78 -13.36 25.33
N GLU A 18 5.46 -14.21 24.57
CA GLU A 18 6.84 -13.97 24.12
C GLU A 18 6.90 -12.83 23.12
N GLN A 19 6.01 -12.82 22.13
CA GLN A 19 5.93 -11.77 21.12
C GLN A 19 5.54 -10.41 21.70
N GLN A 20 4.75 -10.39 22.75
CA GLN A 20 4.37 -9.14 23.45
C GLN A 20 5.57 -8.46 24.13
N LYS A 21 6.57 -9.23 24.55
CA LYS A 21 7.80 -8.75 25.19
C LYS A 21 8.82 -8.18 24.21
N LEU A 22 8.65 -8.43 22.90
CA LEU A 22 9.51 -7.87 21.87
C LEU A 22 9.40 -6.34 21.83
N PHE A 23 10.47 -5.70 21.37
CA PHE A 23 10.57 -4.25 21.26
C PHE A 23 11.04 -3.83 19.87
N GLY A 24 10.72 -2.59 19.47
CA GLY A 24 11.21 -1.99 18.23
C GLY A 24 10.79 -2.77 16.98
N ILE A 25 11.75 -2.97 16.06
CA ILE A 25 11.54 -3.58 14.74
C ILE A 25 11.07 -5.03 14.86
N ASP A 26 11.60 -5.79 15.81
CA ASP A 26 11.20 -7.20 16.01
C ASP A 26 9.71 -7.30 16.31
N LYS A 27 9.18 -6.39 17.12
CA LYS A 27 7.74 -6.32 17.39
C LYS A 27 6.94 -5.86 16.18
N LEU A 28 7.48 -4.93 15.39
CA LEU A 28 6.82 -4.46 14.16
C LEU A 28 6.63 -5.60 13.13
N ASN A 29 7.60 -6.49 13.02
CA ASN A 29 7.57 -7.61 12.07
C ASN A 29 6.57 -8.72 12.43
N ILE A 30 5.98 -8.70 13.64
CA ILE A 30 4.96 -9.68 14.03
C ILE A 30 3.65 -9.41 13.29
N LYS A 31 3.15 -10.43 12.60
CA LYS A 31 1.84 -10.37 11.92
C LYS A 31 0.72 -10.34 12.99
N ARG A 32 -0.06 -9.25 13.03
CA ARG A 32 -1.10 -8.97 14.05
C ARG A 32 -2.52 -9.00 13.51
N SER A 33 -2.69 -9.11 12.20
CA SER A 33 -4.02 -9.15 11.58
C SER A 33 -3.98 -9.75 10.19
N GLU A 34 -5.15 -9.88 9.56
CA GLU A 34 -5.28 -10.24 8.14
C GLU A 34 -4.81 -9.11 7.20
N ILE A 35 -4.60 -7.88 7.71
CA ILE A 35 -4.09 -6.71 6.97
C ILE A 35 -2.79 -6.19 7.62
N PRO A 36 -1.72 -6.98 7.66
CA PRO A 36 -0.54 -6.70 8.48
C PRO A 36 0.19 -5.41 8.08
N ALA A 37 0.20 -5.06 6.80
CA ALA A 37 0.91 -3.88 6.29
C ALA A 37 0.41 -2.54 6.87
N VAL A 38 -0.80 -2.49 7.40
CA VAL A 38 -1.42 -1.26 7.92
C VAL A 38 -1.82 -1.34 9.39
N THR A 39 -1.56 -2.47 10.05
CA THR A 39 -1.94 -2.69 11.45
C THR A 39 -0.82 -2.30 12.39
N HIS A 40 -1.09 -1.34 13.26
CA HIS A 40 -0.17 -0.89 14.31
C HIS A 40 0.03 -1.93 15.41
N VAL A 41 1.01 -1.71 16.30
CA VAL A 41 1.33 -2.63 17.40
C VAL A 41 0.20 -2.79 18.42
N ASP A 42 -0.70 -1.83 18.52
CA ASP A 42 -1.89 -1.81 19.39
C ASP A 42 -3.16 -2.31 18.69
N TYR A 43 -3.02 -2.93 17.49
CA TYR A 43 -4.12 -3.40 16.65
C TYR A 43 -5.01 -2.30 16.08
N SER A 44 -4.58 -1.05 16.11
CA SER A 44 -5.23 0.03 15.38
C SER A 44 -4.71 0.16 13.95
N ALA A 45 -5.41 0.93 13.14
CA ALA A 45 -4.99 1.33 11.79
C ALA A 45 -5.51 2.73 11.46
N ARG A 46 -4.78 3.48 10.63
CA ARG A 46 -5.30 4.72 10.05
C ARG A 46 -6.26 4.38 8.92
N ILE A 47 -7.43 5.02 8.92
CA ILE A 47 -8.51 4.70 7.98
C ILE A 47 -8.98 5.93 7.20
N GLN A 48 -9.43 5.64 5.99
CA GLN A 48 -10.25 6.54 5.16
C GLN A 48 -11.41 5.71 4.59
N THR A 49 -12.60 6.29 4.56
CA THR A 49 -13.78 5.66 3.96
C THR A 49 -14.04 6.20 2.57
N VAL A 50 -14.48 5.34 1.67
CA VAL A 50 -14.84 5.71 0.30
C VAL A 50 -16.34 5.45 0.12
N SER A 51 -17.07 6.49 -0.30
CA SER A 51 -18.50 6.41 -0.59
C SER A 51 -18.76 6.41 -2.10
N GLY A 52 -19.70 5.58 -2.55
CA GLY A 52 -20.15 5.58 -3.94
C GLY A 52 -20.76 6.90 -4.38
N ASN A 53 -21.25 7.73 -3.44
CA ASN A 53 -21.83 9.04 -3.74
C ASN A 53 -20.77 10.11 -4.00
N THR A 54 -19.56 9.98 -3.40
CA THR A 54 -18.49 10.98 -3.52
C THR A 54 -17.40 10.57 -4.48
N ASN A 55 -17.07 9.27 -4.55
CA ASN A 55 -16.07 8.72 -5.47
C ASN A 55 -16.48 7.33 -5.94
N LYS A 56 -17.45 7.30 -6.86
CA LYS A 56 -18.01 6.05 -7.36
C LYS A 56 -16.97 5.12 -7.98
N ARG A 57 -16.04 5.65 -8.78
CA ARG A 57 -15.02 4.84 -9.46
C ARG A 57 -14.10 4.10 -8.47
N TYR A 58 -13.67 4.79 -7.43
CA TYR A 58 -12.82 4.21 -6.40
C TYR A 58 -13.59 3.26 -5.49
N PHE A 59 -14.85 3.59 -5.19
CA PHE A 59 -15.75 2.69 -4.49
C PHE A 59 -15.98 1.37 -5.25
N ASP A 60 -16.23 1.45 -6.55
CA ASP A 60 -16.43 0.27 -7.41
C ASP A 60 -15.14 -0.58 -7.48
N LEU A 61 -13.96 0.05 -7.53
CA LEU A 61 -12.67 -0.64 -7.48
C LEU A 61 -12.53 -1.47 -6.19
N ILE A 62 -12.74 -0.84 -5.02
CA ILE A 62 -12.63 -1.51 -3.73
C ILE A 62 -13.70 -2.61 -3.59
N SER A 63 -14.91 -2.36 -4.08
CA SER A 63 -16.00 -3.34 -4.08
C SER A 63 -15.66 -4.56 -4.93
N LYS A 64 -15.07 -4.35 -6.11
CA LYS A 64 -14.63 -5.43 -6.99
C LYS A 64 -13.44 -6.20 -6.42
N PHE A 65 -12.54 -5.52 -5.74
CA PHE A 65 -11.45 -6.16 -5.02
C PHE A 65 -11.98 -7.06 -3.90
N LYS A 66 -12.93 -6.55 -3.09
CA LYS A 66 -13.61 -7.34 -2.07
C LYS A 66 -14.29 -8.59 -2.63
N GLU A 67 -15.02 -8.43 -3.75
CA GLU A 67 -15.70 -9.55 -4.41
C GLU A 67 -14.73 -10.67 -4.80
N LYS A 68 -13.54 -10.28 -5.31
CA LYS A 68 -12.53 -11.24 -5.79
C LYS A 68 -11.67 -11.85 -4.69
N THR A 69 -11.40 -11.12 -3.61
CA THR A 69 -10.38 -11.50 -2.60
C THR A 69 -10.96 -11.72 -1.21
N GLY A 70 -12.19 -11.29 -0.96
CA GLY A 70 -12.78 -11.22 0.38
C GLY A 70 -12.30 -10.04 1.23
N CYS A 71 -11.29 -9.28 0.76
CA CYS A 71 -10.69 -8.16 1.48
C CYS A 71 -11.32 -6.82 1.06
N PRO A 72 -12.00 -6.07 1.96
CA PRO A 72 -12.71 -4.84 1.62
C PRO A 72 -11.83 -3.58 1.71
N VAL A 73 -10.53 -3.72 1.75
CA VAL A 73 -9.60 -2.59 1.92
C VAL A 73 -8.44 -2.66 0.93
N VAL A 74 -7.92 -1.50 0.55
CA VAL A 74 -6.67 -1.32 -0.20
C VAL A 74 -5.77 -0.37 0.58
N VAL A 75 -4.47 -0.46 0.36
CA VAL A 75 -3.51 0.45 0.99
C VAL A 75 -3.50 1.77 0.24
N ASN A 76 -3.62 2.88 0.99
CA ASN A 76 -3.46 4.23 0.45
C ASN A 76 -2.15 4.83 0.98
N THR A 77 -1.27 5.18 0.06
CA THR A 77 0.01 5.84 0.36
C THR A 77 0.34 6.86 -0.74
N SER A 78 1.29 7.75 -0.50
CA SER A 78 1.83 8.61 -1.55
C SER A 78 2.52 7.76 -2.62
N PHE A 79 2.41 8.20 -3.87
CA PHE A 79 3.11 7.54 -4.97
C PHE A 79 4.44 8.24 -5.21
N ASN A 80 5.48 7.74 -4.62
CA ASN A 80 6.88 8.17 -4.75
C ASN A 80 7.76 7.21 -3.92
N VAL A 81 9.08 7.24 -4.15
CA VAL A 81 10.06 6.69 -3.22
C VAL A 81 10.55 7.78 -2.27
N ARG A 82 11.27 7.40 -1.21
CA ARG A 82 11.87 8.37 -0.29
C ARG A 82 12.81 9.31 -1.05
N GLY A 83 12.73 10.60 -0.73
CA GLY A 83 13.51 11.66 -1.38
C GLY A 83 12.98 12.11 -2.74
N GLU A 84 12.12 11.32 -3.39
CA GLU A 84 11.45 11.69 -4.62
C GLU A 84 10.25 12.60 -4.34
N PRO A 85 9.99 13.67 -5.12
CA PRO A 85 8.72 14.40 -5.08
C PRO A 85 7.54 13.47 -5.38
N ILE A 86 6.38 13.75 -4.76
CA ILE A 86 5.15 12.99 -5.05
C ILE A 86 4.84 13.11 -6.54
N VAL A 87 4.55 11.96 -7.17
CA VAL A 87 4.15 11.84 -8.56
C VAL A 87 3.01 12.81 -8.89
N ASN A 88 3.21 13.64 -9.93
CA ASN A 88 2.26 14.65 -10.38
C ASN A 88 1.83 14.47 -11.84
N THR A 89 2.66 13.87 -12.67
CA THR A 89 2.38 13.63 -14.09
C THR A 89 2.38 12.14 -14.43
N PRO A 90 1.77 11.73 -15.57
CA PRO A 90 1.91 10.36 -16.07
C PRO A 90 3.36 9.92 -16.29
N THR A 91 4.23 10.85 -16.68
CA THR A 91 5.67 10.60 -16.87
C THR A 91 6.34 10.29 -15.54
N ASP A 92 6.05 11.05 -14.48
CA ASP A 92 6.57 10.78 -13.12
C ASP A 92 6.11 9.41 -12.65
N ALA A 93 4.82 9.10 -12.84
CA ALA A 93 4.26 7.78 -12.48
C ALA A 93 4.97 6.65 -13.21
N PHE A 94 5.22 6.80 -14.52
CA PHE A 94 5.95 5.81 -15.29
C PHE A 94 7.40 5.67 -14.84
N ASN A 95 8.08 6.78 -14.56
CA ASN A 95 9.45 6.76 -14.05
C ASN A 95 9.54 6.05 -12.69
N CYS A 96 8.67 6.39 -11.74
CA CYS A 96 8.61 5.74 -10.44
C CYS A 96 8.26 4.24 -10.58
N PHE A 97 7.31 3.91 -11.46
CA PHE A 97 7.00 2.52 -11.80
C PHE A 97 8.22 1.77 -12.34
N MET A 98 8.96 2.33 -13.29
CA MET A 98 10.14 1.68 -13.88
C MET A 98 11.34 1.62 -12.92
N GLY A 99 11.43 2.52 -11.95
CA GLY A 99 12.49 2.57 -10.94
C GLY A 99 12.25 1.72 -9.68
N THR A 100 11.08 1.12 -9.53
CA THR A 100 10.67 0.34 -8.35
C THR A 100 10.27 -1.08 -8.74
N GLU A 101 9.98 -1.93 -7.74
CA GLU A 101 9.56 -3.33 -7.95
C GLU A 101 8.02 -3.48 -8.07
N LEU A 102 7.31 -2.45 -8.52
CA LEU A 102 5.87 -2.52 -8.81
C LEU A 102 5.62 -3.45 -10.00
N ASP A 103 4.64 -4.34 -9.90
CA ASP A 103 4.26 -5.27 -10.97
C ASP A 103 3.44 -4.59 -12.06
N TYR A 104 2.50 -3.75 -11.63
CA TYR A 104 1.55 -3.06 -12.51
C TYR A 104 1.43 -1.58 -12.16
N LEU A 105 1.21 -0.76 -13.17
CA LEU A 105 0.82 0.63 -13.03
C LEU A 105 -0.51 0.87 -13.74
N VAL A 106 -1.46 1.49 -13.04
CA VAL A 106 -2.76 1.89 -13.61
C VAL A 106 -2.88 3.41 -13.57
N ILE A 107 -3.05 4.02 -14.73
CA ILE A 107 -3.27 5.46 -14.88
C ILE A 107 -4.47 5.69 -15.79
N GLY A 108 -5.52 6.31 -15.26
CA GLY A 108 -6.75 6.54 -16.03
C GLY A 108 -7.34 5.22 -16.54
N ASN A 109 -7.30 4.99 -17.85
CA ASN A 109 -7.78 3.77 -18.49
C ASN A 109 -6.66 2.87 -19.02
N CYS A 110 -5.41 3.20 -18.71
CA CYS A 110 -4.24 2.43 -19.14
C CYS A 110 -3.74 1.52 -18.02
N ILE A 111 -3.37 0.30 -18.36
CA ILE A 111 -2.72 -0.67 -17.47
C ILE A 111 -1.37 -1.02 -18.10
N LEU A 112 -0.30 -0.81 -17.35
CA LEU A 112 1.06 -1.19 -17.74
C LEU A 112 1.51 -2.37 -16.89
N ASP A 113 1.96 -3.42 -17.55
CA ASP A 113 2.58 -4.60 -16.95
C ASP A 113 4.11 -4.41 -17.03
N LYS A 114 4.81 -4.53 -15.91
CA LYS A 114 6.26 -4.33 -15.84
C LYS A 114 7.01 -5.21 -16.84
N THR A 115 6.59 -6.45 -16.98
CA THR A 115 7.26 -7.44 -17.84
C THR A 115 7.13 -7.16 -19.33
N LYS A 116 6.20 -6.27 -19.70
CA LYS A 116 5.94 -5.87 -21.09
C LYS A 116 6.55 -4.52 -21.45
N GLN A 117 7.24 -3.87 -20.53
CA GLN A 117 7.93 -2.62 -20.79
C GLN A 117 9.33 -2.88 -21.34
N ASP A 118 9.87 -1.90 -22.08
CA ASP A 118 11.26 -1.95 -22.56
C ASP A 118 12.23 -1.94 -21.36
N PRO A 119 13.05 -2.97 -21.15
CA PRO A 119 14.02 -3.03 -20.07
C PRO A 119 15.02 -1.86 -20.07
N ASN A 120 15.30 -1.26 -21.21
CA ASN A 120 16.20 -0.11 -21.32
C ASN A 120 15.63 1.16 -20.67
N LEU A 121 14.32 1.20 -20.41
CA LEU A 121 13.67 2.29 -19.70
C LEU A 121 13.71 2.12 -18.16
N LYS A 122 14.29 1.02 -17.66
CA LYS A 122 14.48 0.81 -16.23
C LYS A 122 15.39 1.90 -15.67
N LYS A 123 14.92 2.56 -14.59
CA LYS A 123 15.71 3.55 -13.84
C LYS A 123 16.32 2.90 -12.62
N ASP A 124 17.54 3.30 -12.30
CA ASP A 124 18.23 2.88 -11.08
C ASP A 124 18.01 3.95 -10.00
N TYR A 125 16.90 3.85 -9.31
CA TYR A 125 16.52 4.78 -8.24
C TYR A 125 17.43 4.73 -7.03
N THR A 126 18.26 3.68 -6.86
CA THR A 126 19.26 3.62 -5.80
C THR A 126 20.37 4.64 -6.00
N LYS A 127 20.55 5.13 -7.24
CA LYS A 127 21.53 6.17 -7.57
C LYS A 127 20.97 7.59 -7.56
N GLU A 128 19.63 7.71 -7.69
CA GLU A 128 18.96 9.01 -7.75
C GLU A 128 18.45 9.44 -6.36
N PHE A 129 18.02 8.48 -5.53
CA PHE A 129 17.42 8.74 -4.22
C PHE A 129 18.03 7.82 -3.16
N GLU A 130 18.31 8.39 -1.98
CA GLU A 130 18.75 7.59 -0.84
C GLU A 130 17.62 6.65 -0.40
N LEU A 131 17.88 5.35 -0.44
CA LEU A 131 16.97 4.33 0.08
C LEU A 131 17.19 4.14 1.58
N ASP A 132 16.11 3.77 2.29
CA ASP A 132 16.16 3.43 3.73
C ASP A 132 16.92 2.14 4.00
#